data_7bc9359dcd0b8a3eedf32072a8a533b5
#
_entry.id   7bc9359dcd0b8a3eedf32072a8a533b5
#
_cell.length_a   1.000
_cell.length_b   1.000
_cell.length_c   1.000
_cell.angle_alpha   90.00
_cell.angle_beta   90.00
_cell.angle_gamma   90.00
#
_symmetry.space_group_name_H-M   'P 1'
#
loop_
_entity.id
_entity.type
_entity.pdbx_description
1 polymer ?
#
loop_
_entity_poly.entity_id
_entity_poly.type
_entity_poly.pdbx_seq_one_letter_code
_entity_poly.pdbx_strand_id
1 'polypeptide(L)'
;MKSHRAGDGERILAVFIDFENLALGFGNRRDRFTIEKVIERLVEKGKIVAKKAYADWSRFGNYAASLHQSAVELVEIPKRTQSGKNSADIRMVVDAMDLAFSKDHIDTFVIVSGDSDFSPLVSKLKELGKHVIGLGLSESTSELLRDNCDEFIYYEDLDRVAIPSLSDNPAIPEVKRKAFNLLIDSL
;
A
#
# COMPACT_ATOMS: atom_id res chain seq x y z
N MET A 1 -6.11 28.10 17.86
CA MET A 1 -5.23 27.73 16.72
C MET A 1 -3.98 27.11 17.29
N LYS A 2 -3.89 25.77 17.31
CA LYS A 2 -2.64 25.05 17.64
C LYS A 2 -2.07 24.52 16.34
N SER A 3 -1.04 25.15 15.85
CA SER A 3 -0.18 24.70 14.77
C SER A 3 0.46 23.38 15.20
N HIS A 4 0.00 22.25 14.65
CA HIS A 4 0.75 21.02 14.74
C HIS A 4 1.89 21.10 13.73
N ARG A 5 3.06 21.48 14.22
CA ARG A 5 4.32 21.17 13.54
C ARG A 5 4.42 19.66 13.43
N ALA A 6 4.70 19.16 12.21
CA ALA A 6 5.16 17.82 11.98
C ALA A 6 6.42 17.61 12.86
N GLY A 7 6.23 17.01 14.02
CA GLY A 7 7.30 16.56 14.91
C GLY A 7 7.55 15.09 14.63
N ASP A 8 8.76 14.72 14.66
CA ASP A 8 9.54 13.49 14.62
C ASP A 8 8.89 12.26 15.33
N GLY A 9 7.60 12.04 15.16
CA GLY A 9 6.85 10.90 15.67
C GLY A 9 6.76 9.80 14.61
N GLU A 10 6.95 8.57 15.02
CA GLU A 10 6.69 7.39 14.20
C GLU A 10 5.26 7.44 13.64
N ARG A 11 5.10 7.30 12.32
CA ARG A 11 3.78 7.29 11.66
C ARG A 11 2.95 6.10 12.13
N ILE A 12 1.63 6.30 12.24
CA ILE A 12 0.68 5.25 12.63
C ILE A 12 -0.19 4.92 11.42
N LEU A 13 -0.04 3.69 10.91
CA LEU A 13 -0.59 3.25 9.64
C LEU A 13 -1.83 2.37 9.81
N ALA A 14 -2.84 2.61 8.96
CA ALA A 14 -3.93 1.67 8.68
C ALA A 14 -3.85 1.21 7.23
N VAL A 15 -3.92 -0.11 6.99
CA VAL A 15 -3.73 -0.75 5.68
C VAL A 15 -5.03 -1.37 5.21
N PHE A 16 -5.47 -1.00 4.01
CA PHE A 16 -6.68 -1.47 3.35
C PHE A 16 -6.30 -2.12 2.02
N ILE A 17 -6.64 -3.40 1.86
CA ILE A 17 -6.20 -4.22 0.73
C ILE A 17 -7.41 -4.65 -0.09
N ASP A 18 -7.52 -4.14 -1.31
CA ASP A 18 -8.42 -4.65 -2.34
C ASP A 18 -7.80 -5.91 -2.93
N PHE A 19 -8.09 -7.05 -2.30
CA PHE A 19 -7.43 -8.30 -2.65
C PHE A 19 -7.85 -8.83 -4.03
N GLU A 20 -9.10 -8.59 -4.45
CA GLU A 20 -9.56 -9.02 -5.77
C GLU A 20 -8.81 -8.29 -6.90
N ASN A 21 -8.60 -6.99 -6.78
CA ASN A 21 -7.84 -6.21 -7.76
C ASN A 21 -6.40 -6.72 -7.86
N LEU A 22 -5.74 -6.93 -6.71
CA LEU A 22 -4.39 -7.50 -6.69
C LEU A 22 -4.34 -8.88 -7.33
N ALA A 23 -5.21 -9.81 -6.92
CA ALA A 23 -5.22 -11.17 -7.40
C ALA A 23 -5.45 -11.25 -8.92
N LEU A 24 -6.33 -10.40 -9.45
CA LEU A 24 -6.57 -10.27 -10.90
C LEU A 24 -5.35 -9.71 -11.62
N GLY A 25 -4.67 -8.72 -11.05
CA GLY A 25 -3.47 -8.12 -11.62
C GLY A 25 -2.28 -9.07 -11.68
N PHE A 26 -2.18 -10.02 -10.73
CA PHE A 26 -1.17 -11.09 -10.79
C PHE A 26 -1.46 -12.12 -11.89
N GLY A 27 -2.75 -12.38 -12.22
CA GLY A 27 -3.16 -13.28 -13.30
C GLY A 27 -2.40 -14.61 -13.29
N ASN A 28 -1.77 -14.96 -14.41
CA ASN A 28 -0.95 -16.17 -14.60
C ASN A 28 0.55 -15.94 -14.30
N ARG A 29 0.93 -14.85 -13.64
CA ARG A 29 2.34 -14.61 -13.31
C ARG A 29 2.88 -15.72 -12.43
N ARG A 30 4.15 -16.07 -12.61
CA ARG A 30 4.85 -17.07 -11.78
C ARG A 30 5.00 -16.61 -10.33
N ASP A 31 5.12 -15.30 -10.14
CA ASP A 31 5.23 -14.66 -8.84
C ASP A 31 3.84 -14.49 -8.24
N ARG A 32 3.63 -15.11 -7.08
CA ARG A 32 2.38 -14.99 -6.33
C ARG A 32 2.47 -13.80 -5.38
N PHE A 33 1.32 -13.18 -5.12
CA PHE A 33 1.22 -12.17 -4.09
C PHE A 33 1.69 -12.73 -2.74
N THR A 34 2.57 -12.00 -2.08
CA THR A 34 3.13 -12.32 -0.76
C THR A 34 2.88 -11.14 0.16
N ILE A 35 2.01 -11.32 1.15
CA ILE A 35 1.62 -10.25 2.08
C ILE A 35 2.79 -9.80 2.94
N GLU A 36 3.69 -10.71 3.29
CA GLU A 36 4.85 -10.46 4.12
C GLU A 36 5.73 -9.36 3.53
N LYS A 37 5.96 -9.35 2.21
CA LYS A 37 6.73 -8.30 1.51
C LYS A 37 6.09 -6.91 1.68
N VAL A 38 4.77 -6.86 1.57
CA VAL A 38 4.01 -5.61 1.76
C VAL A 38 4.17 -5.12 3.20
N ILE A 39 3.99 -6.01 4.18
CA ILE A 39 4.10 -5.65 5.60
C ILE A 39 5.52 -5.19 5.95
N GLU A 40 6.55 -5.92 5.50
CA GLU A 40 7.97 -5.55 5.72
C GLU A 40 8.26 -4.14 5.22
N ARG A 41 7.81 -3.81 3.99
CA ARG A 41 8.01 -2.47 3.44
C ARG A 41 7.24 -1.40 4.22
N LEU A 42 6.03 -1.69 4.69
CA LEU A 42 5.21 -0.73 5.41
C LEU A 42 5.69 -0.50 6.85
N VAL A 43 6.28 -1.51 7.50
CA VAL A 43 6.90 -1.37 8.84
C VAL A 43 8.07 -0.37 8.79
N GLU A 44 8.78 -0.26 7.68
CA GLU A 44 9.81 0.78 7.50
C GLU A 44 9.23 2.20 7.50
N LYS A 45 7.94 2.36 7.16
CA LYS A 45 7.24 3.64 7.13
C LYS A 45 6.65 4.06 8.48
N GLY A 46 6.41 3.10 9.38
CA GLY A 46 5.84 3.35 10.70
C GLY A 46 5.12 2.16 11.30
N LYS A 47 4.42 2.39 12.40
CA LYS A 47 3.69 1.38 13.14
C LYS A 47 2.34 1.06 12.50
N ILE A 48 2.13 -0.18 12.09
CA ILE A 48 0.86 -0.63 11.54
C ILE A 48 -0.09 -1.04 12.68
N VAL A 49 -1.25 -0.40 12.79
CA VAL A 49 -2.25 -0.66 13.84
C VAL A 49 -3.53 -1.34 13.34
N ALA A 50 -3.80 -1.27 12.03
CA ALA A 50 -4.94 -1.93 11.40
C ALA A 50 -4.54 -2.47 10.03
N LYS A 51 -4.97 -3.70 9.70
CA LYS A 51 -4.78 -4.34 8.40
C LYS A 51 -6.06 -5.08 8.03
N LYS A 52 -6.69 -4.70 6.93
CA LYS A 52 -7.92 -5.31 6.44
C LYS A 52 -7.80 -5.67 4.96
N ALA A 53 -8.26 -6.85 4.57
CA ALA A 53 -8.29 -7.30 3.19
C ALA A 53 -9.72 -7.69 2.79
N TYR A 54 -10.16 -7.23 1.63
CA TYR A 54 -11.52 -7.33 1.13
C TYR A 54 -11.56 -8.23 -0.09
N ALA A 55 -12.34 -9.30 -0.04
CA ALA A 55 -12.56 -10.21 -1.17
C ALA A 55 -13.74 -11.16 -0.92
N ASP A 56 -14.19 -11.85 -1.96
CA ASP A 56 -14.92 -13.12 -1.85
C ASP A 56 -13.92 -14.24 -1.51
N TRP A 57 -13.72 -14.51 -0.23
CA TRP A 57 -12.71 -15.47 0.24
C TRP A 57 -12.99 -16.91 -0.16
N SER A 58 -14.20 -17.24 -0.63
CA SER A 58 -14.47 -18.53 -1.22
C SER A 58 -13.61 -18.81 -2.48
N ARG A 59 -13.19 -17.74 -3.16
CA ARG A 59 -12.34 -17.78 -4.36
C ARG A 59 -10.85 -17.74 -4.05
N PHE A 60 -10.47 -17.11 -2.94
CA PHE A 60 -9.09 -16.83 -2.56
C PHE A 60 -8.65 -17.49 -1.27
N GLY A 61 -9.31 -18.60 -0.88
CA GLY A 61 -9.04 -19.32 0.38
C GLY A 61 -7.59 -19.78 0.55
N ASN A 62 -6.87 -20.00 -0.55
CA ASN A 62 -5.46 -20.38 -0.54
C ASN A 62 -4.53 -19.26 0.02
N TYR A 63 -5.00 -18.02 0.05
CA TYR A 63 -4.26 -16.89 0.64
C TYR A 63 -4.65 -16.61 2.09
N ALA A 64 -5.79 -17.13 2.55
CA ALA A 64 -6.34 -16.82 3.87
C ALA A 64 -5.36 -17.14 5.01
N ALA A 65 -4.65 -18.26 4.92
CA ALA A 65 -3.70 -18.68 5.95
C ALA A 65 -2.54 -17.69 6.13
N SER A 66 -1.89 -17.24 5.04
CA SER A 66 -0.78 -16.28 5.12
C SER A 66 -1.24 -14.91 5.59
N LEU A 67 -2.42 -14.47 5.15
CA LEU A 67 -3.02 -13.21 5.60
C LEU A 67 -3.33 -13.25 7.10
N HIS A 68 -3.91 -14.35 7.62
CA HIS A 68 -4.13 -14.53 9.06
C HIS A 68 -2.82 -14.58 9.85
N GLN A 69 -1.80 -15.27 9.35
CA GLN A 69 -0.47 -15.30 10.01
C GLN A 69 0.15 -13.91 10.11
N SER A 70 -0.13 -13.05 9.13
CA SER A 70 0.28 -11.64 9.13
C SER A 70 -0.67 -10.72 9.91
N ALA A 71 -1.62 -11.31 10.65
CA ALA A 71 -2.64 -10.59 11.41
C ALA A 71 -3.44 -9.58 10.57
N VAL A 72 -3.82 -9.99 9.35
CA VAL A 72 -4.74 -9.25 8.48
C VAL A 72 -6.16 -9.72 8.74
N GLU A 73 -7.07 -8.80 9.01
CA GLU A 73 -8.51 -9.07 9.13
C GLU A 73 -9.08 -9.32 7.73
N LEU A 74 -9.72 -10.47 7.53
CA LEU A 74 -10.37 -10.81 6.27
C LEU A 74 -11.83 -10.35 6.31
N VAL A 75 -12.17 -9.38 5.47
CA VAL A 75 -13.54 -8.88 5.33
C VAL A 75 -14.20 -9.61 4.18
N GLU A 76 -15.21 -10.43 4.48
CA GLU A 76 -15.96 -11.19 3.49
C GLU A 76 -16.86 -10.28 2.67
N ILE A 77 -16.75 -10.38 1.34
CA ILE A 77 -17.62 -9.71 0.39
C ILE A 77 -18.40 -10.80 -0.36
N PRO A 78 -19.64 -11.07 0.05
CA PRO A 78 -20.41 -12.15 -0.56
C PRO A 78 -20.74 -11.84 -2.03
N LYS A 79 -20.67 -12.90 -2.88
CA LYS A 79 -21.13 -12.82 -4.28
C LYS A 79 -22.56 -12.33 -4.32
N ARG A 80 -22.76 -11.17 -4.94
CA ARG A 80 -24.09 -10.72 -5.37
C ARG A 80 -24.24 -11.00 -6.86
N THR A 81 -25.32 -11.71 -7.21
CA THR A 81 -25.74 -11.92 -8.57
C THR A 81 -25.99 -10.57 -9.27
N GLN A 82 -25.30 -10.35 -10.37
CA GLN A 82 -25.49 -9.33 -11.43
C GLN A 82 -25.35 -7.82 -11.14
N SER A 83 -25.39 -7.33 -9.89
CA SER A 83 -25.32 -5.86 -9.65
C SER A 83 -24.23 -5.41 -8.68
N GLY A 84 -23.28 -6.29 -8.35
CA GLY A 84 -22.38 -6.05 -7.19
C GLY A 84 -20.89 -5.94 -7.50
N LYS A 85 -20.49 -5.44 -8.69
CA LYS A 85 -19.04 -5.30 -9.01
C LYS A 85 -18.27 -4.43 -8.03
N ASN A 86 -18.89 -3.47 -7.35
CA ASN A 86 -18.24 -2.48 -6.50
C ASN A 86 -18.54 -2.68 -5.01
N SER A 87 -19.03 -3.85 -4.58
CA SER A 87 -19.40 -4.05 -3.16
C SER A 87 -18.16 -4.07 -2.24
N ALA A 88 -17.04 -4.62 -2.71
CA ALA A 88 -15.78 -4.62 -1.99
C ALA A 88 -15.23 -3.21 -1.85
N ASP A 89 -15.22 -2.44 -2.94
CA ASP A 89 -14.71 -1.08 -2.99
C ASP A 89 -15.50 -0.18 -2.04
N ILE A 90 -16.83 -0.24 -2.10
CA ILE A 90 -17.71 0.54 -1.22
C ILE A 90 -17.46 0.18 0.24
N ARG A 91 -17.36 -1.11 0.57
CA ARG A 91 -17.09 -1.55 1.95
C ARG A 91 -15.73 -1.04 2.44
N MET A 92 -14.69 -1.15 1.60
CA MET A 92 -13.37 -0.66 1.93
C MET A 92 -13.35 0.85 2.14
N VAL A 93 -14.04 1.61 1.27
CA VAL A 93 -14.17 3.08 1.41
C VAL A 93 -14.86 3.44 2.73
N VAL A 94 -15.97 2.77 3.07
CA VAL A 94 -16.71 3.04 4.32
C VAL A 94 -15.84 2.75 5.54
N ASP A 95 -15.16 1.59 5.58
CA ASP A 95 -14.31 1.21 6.71
C ASP A 95 -13.10 2.16 6.85
N ALA A 96 -12.51 2.60 5.73
CA ALA A 96 -11.40 3.56 5.75
C ALA A 96 -11.84 4.92 6.27
N MET A 97 -13.00 5.42 5.83
CA MET A 97 -13.56 6.69 6.29
C MET A 97 -13.98 6.62 7.75
N ASP A 98 -14.63 5.53 8.19
CA ASP A 98 -14.96 5.34 9.60
C ASP A 98 -13.72 5.40 10.48
N LEU A 99 -12.65 4.72 10.08
CA LEU A 99 -11.40 4.73 10.83
C LEU A 99 -10.74 6.11 10.85
N ALA A 100 -10.81 6.85 9.71
CA ALA A 100 -10.24 8.19 9.60
C ALA A 100 -10.92 9.21 10.52
N PHE A 101 -12.25 9.04 10.75
CA PHE A 101 -13.02 9.91 11.65
C PHE A 101 -12.98 9.46 13.11
N SER A 102 -12.93 8.14 13.37
CA SER A 102 -13.02 7.61 14.73
C SER A 102 -11.68 7.51 15.45
N LYS A 103 -10.55 7.54 14.72
CA LYS A 103 -9.20 7.32 15.26
C LYS A 103 -8.22 8.41 14.84
N ASP A 104 -8.23 9.52 15.56
CA ASP A 104 -7.38 10.69 15.29
C ASP A 104 -5.87 10.37 15.25
N HIS A 105 -5.45 9.38 16.07
CA HIS A 105 -4.05 8.98 16.18
C HIS A 105 -3.52 8.26 14.93
N ILE A 106 -4.40 7.76 14.04
CA ILE A 106 -3.97 7.19 12.75
C ILE A 106 -3.76 8.35 11.78
N ASP A 107 -2.52 8.55 11.39
CA ASP A 107 -2.12 9.65 10.52
C ASP A 107 -1.88 9.23 9.07
N THR A 108 -1.67 7.94 8.82
CA THR A 108 -1.29 7.41 7.51
C THR A 108 -2.23 6.26 7.09
N PHE A 109 -2.77 6.38 5.88
CA PHE A 109 -3.65 5.38 5.27
C PHE A 109 -2.95 4.77 4.06
N VAL A 110 -2.87 3.44 4.04
CA VAL A 110 -2.29 2.68 2.93
C VAL A 110 -3.41 2.03 2.14
N ILE A 111 -3.54 2.37 0.86
CA ILE A 111 -4.51 1.82 -0.07
C ILE A 111 -3.77 0.87 -1.02
N VAL A 112 -4.02 -0.43 -0.86
CA VAL A 112 -3.39 -1.47 -1.68
C VAL A 112 -4.36 -1.86 -2.78
N SER A 113 -4.31 -1.14 -3.88
CA SER A 113 -5.09 -1.32 -5.11
C SER A 113 -4.50 -0.50 -6.25
N GLY A 114 -4.78 -0.89 -7.49
CA GLY A 114 -4.47 -0.09 -8.69
C GLY A 114 -5.68 0.65 -9.26
N ASP A 115 -6.88 0.49 -8.66
CA ASP A 115 -8.12 0.97 -9.23
C ASP A 115 -8.34 2.48 -8.99
N SER A 116 -8.64 3.19 -10.09
CA SER A 116 -8.97 4.63 -10.08
C SER A 116 -10.20 4.96 -9.24
N ASP A 117 -11.10 4.01 -8.99
CA ASP A 117 -12.33 4.20 -8.22
C ASP A 117 -12.03 4.57 -6.75
N PHE A 118 -10.81 4.31 -6.26
CA PHE A 118 -10.34 4.78 -4.96
C PHE A 118 -9.79 6.20 -4.94
N SER A 119 -9.64 6.87 -6.08
CA SER A 119 -9.13 8.26 -6.12
C SER A 119 -9.96 9.25 -5.29
N PRO A 120 -11.32 9.16 -5.25
CA PRO A 120 -12.12 10.00 -4.37
C PRO A 120 -11.85 9.75 -2.87
N LEU A 121 -11.62 8.48 -2.47
CA LEU A 121 -11.23 8.14 -1.10
C LEU A 121 -9.89 8.80 -0.73
N VAL A 122 -8.89 8.67 -1.60
CA VAL A 122 -7.57 9.29 -1.40
C VAL A 122 -7.70 10.79 -1.20
N SER A 123 -8.43 11.48 -2.09
CA SER A 123 -8.67 12.92 -2.00
C SER A 123 -9.32 13.28 -0.66
N LYS A 124 -10.32 12.49 -0.22
CA LYS A 124 -11.03 12.76 1.03
C LYS A 124 -10.18 12.54 2.28
N LEU A 125 -9.35 11.51 2.29
CA LEU A 125 -8.38 11.27 3.38
C LEU A 125 -7.38 12.43 3.47
N LYS A 126 -6.89 12.94 2.34
CA LYS A 126 -5.99 14.10 2.30
C LYS A 126 -6.67 15.38 2.79
N GLU A 127 -7.96 15.61 2.46
CA GLU A 127 -8.73 16.72 3.02
C GLU A 127 -8.81 16.65 4.57
N LEU A 128 -8.85 15.43 5.14
CA LEU A 128 -8.83 15.19 6.57
C LEU A 128 -7.42 15.31 7.19
N GLY A 129 -6.43 15.71 6.39
CA GLY A 129 -5.05 15.87 6.84
C GLY A 129 -4.31 14.54 7.03
N LYS A 130 -4.84 13.44 6.48
CA LYS A 130 -4.17 12.13 6.53
C LYS A 130 -3.16 12.01 5.39
N HIS A 131 -2.03 11.35 5.66
CA HIS A 131 -1.07 10.97 4.63
C HIS A 131 -1.53 9.69 3.93
N VAL A 132 -1.47 9.64 2.61
CA VAL A 132 -1.95 8.49 1.85
C VAL A 132 -0.83 7.86 1.02
N ILE A 133 -0.58 6.59 1.28
CA ILE A 133 0.35 5.75 0.52
C ILE A 133 -0.48 4.80 -0.36
N GLY A 134 -0.27 4.84 -1.66
CA GLY A 134 -0.79 3.83 -2.58
C GLY A 134 0.21 2.68 -2.74
N LEU A 135 -0.28 1.46 -2.94
CA LEU A 135 0.54 0.30 -3.29
C LEU A 135 -0.21 -0.55 -4.31
N GLY A 136 0.42 -0.88 -5.41
CA GLY A 136 -0.21 -1.67 -6.47
C GLY A 136 0.81 -2.23 -7.46
N LEU A 137 0.31 -2.98 -8.45
CA LEU A 137 1.12 -3.51 -9.55
C LEU A 137 1.31 -2.43 -10.62
N SER A 138 2.50 -2.30 -11.16
CA SER A 138 2.82 -1.27 -12.16
C SER A 138 1.92 -1.34 -13.40
N GLU A 139 1.62 -2.55 -13.88
CA GLU A 139 0.82 -2.76 -15.10
C GLU A 139 -0.69 -2.50 -14.92
N SER A 140 -1.22 -2.62 -13.69
CA SER A 140 -2.66 -2.47 -13.42
C SER A 140 -2.99 -1.22 -12.61
N THR A 141 -2.02 -0.39 -12.30
CA THR A 141 -2.23 0.85 -11.54
C THR A 141 -2.63 1.99 -12.44
N SER A 142 -3.76 2.62 -12.12
CA SER A 142 -4.21 3.86 -12.75
C SER A 142 -3.28 5.03 -12.39
N GLU A 143 -2.91 5.83 -13.40
CA GLU A 143 -2.16 7.07 -13.18
C GLU A 143 -2.92 8.04 -12.28
N LEU A 144 -4.25 8.08 -12.40
CA LEU A 144 -5.09 8.95 -11.58
C LEU A 144 -4.97 8.60 -10.09
N LEU A 145 -5.00 7.30 -9.75
CA LEU A 145 -4.83 6.87 -8.36
C LEU A 145 -3.42 7.18 -7.86
N ARG A 146 -2.41 6.81 -8.64
CA ARG A 146 -1.00 7.04 -8.31
C ARG A 146 -0.72 8.51 -8.00
N ASP A 147 -1.14 9.40 -8.88
CA ASP A 147 -0.82 10.83 -8.80
C ASP A 147 -1.60 11.55 -7.69
N ASN A 148 -2.72 10.98 -7.24
CA ASN A 148 -3.46 11.49 -6.09
C ASN A 148 -2.83 11.12 -4.74
N CYS A 149 -2.10 10.02 -4.64
CA CYS A 149 -1.42 9.61 -3.42
C CYS A 149 -0.25 10.55 -3.07
N ASP A 150 0.09 10.64 -1.79
CA ASP A 150 1.30 11.37 -1.36
C ASP A 150 2.57 10.58 -1.67
N GLU A 151 2.47 9.24 -1.65
CA GLU A 151 3.50 8.29 -2.05
C GLU A 151 2.84 7.11 -2.76
N PHE A 152 3.49 6.55 -3.78
CA PHE A 152 3.05 5.32 -4.42
C PHE A 152 4.20 4.30 -4.49
N ILE A 153 3.92 3.06 -4.08
CA ILE A 153 4.88 1.95 -4.05
C ILE A 153 4.42 0.91 -5.06
N TYR A 154 5.28 0.52 -5.99
CA TYR A 154 5.00 -0.61 -6.86
C TYR A 154 5.39 -1.92 -6.17
N TYR A 155 4.51 -2.92 -6.28
CA TYR A 155 4.75 -4.24 -5.69
C TYR A 155 6.03 -4.88 -6.22
N GLU A 156 6.32 -4.69 -7.50
CA GLU A 156 7.51 -5.19 -8.16
C GLU A 156 8.82 -4.59 -7.60
N ASP A 157 8.72 -3.45 -6.94
CA ASP A 157 9.88 -2.80 -6.31
C ASP A 157 10.12 -3.25 -4.87
N LEU A 158 9.22 -4.08 -4.29
CA LEU A 158 9.36 -4.55 -2.91
C LEU A 158 10.58 -5.46 -2.71
N ASP A 159 10.96 -6.22 -3.73
CA ASP A 159 12.16 -7.08 -3.69
C ASP A 159 13.45 -6.32 -3.97
N ARG A 160 13.35 -5.07 -4.45
CA ARG A 160 14.52 -4.24 -4.63
C ARG A 160 14.97 -3.74 -3.26
N VAL A 161 16.04 -4.32 -2.76
CA VAL A 161 16.78 -3.74 -1.63
C VAL A 161 17.04 -2.29 -2.00
N ALA A 162 16.52 -1.34 -1.22
CA ALA A 162 16.91 0.05 -1.36
C ALA A 162 18.43 0.09 -1.11
N ILE A 163 19.21 0.01 -2.19
CA ILE A 163 20.64 0.29 -2.11
C ILE A 163 20.69 1.78 -1.76
N PRO A 164 21.12 2.15 -0.55
CA PRO A 164 21.25 3.57 -0.22
C PRO A 164 22.09 4.17 -1.32
N SER A 165 21.56 5.20 -2.01
CA SER A 165 22.34 5.87 -3.05
C SER A 165 23.60 6.39 -2.37
N LEU A 166 24.75 5.75 -2.62
CA LEU A 166 26.06 6.19 -2.13
C LEU A 166 26.41 7.59 -2.64
N SER A 167 25.58 8.12 -3.56
CA SER A 167 25.66 9.50 -4.07
C SER A 167 25.51 10.56 -2.97
N ASP A 168 24.78 10.26 -1.90
CA ASP A 168 24.41 11.27 -0.88
C ASP A 168 25.30 11.22 0.38
N ASN A 169 26.29 10.32 0.43
CA ASN A 169 27.20 10.27 1.55
C ASN A 169 28.47 11.10 1.26
N PRO A 170 28.65 12.26 1.89
CA PRO A 170 29.80 13.14 1.67
C PRO A 170 31.16 12.54 2.09
N ALA A 171 31.15 11.44 2.83
CA ALA A 171 32.36 10.76 3.30
C ALA A 171 32.99 9.81 2.26
N ILE A 172 32.34 9.57 1.09
CA ILE A 172 32.86 8.63 0.08
C ILE A 172 33.58 9.41 -1.02
N PRO A 173 34.86 9.11 -1.28
CA PRO A 173 35.63 9.73 -2.36
C PRO A 173 34.97 9.53 -3.73
N GLU A 174 34.99 10.58 -4.56
CA GLU A 174 34.30 10.63 -5.86
C GLU A 174 34.67 9.47 -6.81
N VAL A 175 35.89 8.98 -6.75
CA VAL A 175 36.38 7.84 -7.53
C VAL A 175 35.65 6.54 -7.17
N LYS A 176 35.35 6.33 -5.89
CA LYS A 176 34.57 5.15 -5.43
C LYS A 176 33.09 5.24 -5.83
N ARG A 177 32.52 6.46 -5.86
CA ARG A 177 31.15 6.68 -6.32
C ARG A 177 31.00 6.33 -7.81
N LYS A 178 31.95 6.76 -8.66
CA LYS A 178 31.92 6.44 -10.10
C LYS A 178 32.06 4.93 -10.36
N ALA A 179 32.93 4.23 -9.63
CA ALA A 179 33.09 2.78 -9.76
C ALA A 179 31.82 2.01 -9.35
N PHE A 180 31.11 2.48 -8.34
CA PHE A 180 29.89 1.84 -7.85
C PHE A 180 28.70 2.06 -8.80
N ASN A 181 28.56 3.27 -9.37
CA ASN A 181 27.52 3.54 -10.38
C ASN A 181 27.73 2.71 -11.65
N LEU A 182 28.98 2.53 -12.09
CA LEU A 182 29.31 1.66 -13.22
C LEU A 182 28.99 0.17 -12.96
N LEU A 183 29.05 -0.28 -11.72
CA LEU A 183 28.69 -1.64 -11.30
C LEU A 183 27.15 -1.84 -11.31
N ILE A 184 26.40 -0.84 -10.89
CA ILE A 184 24.94 -0.88 -10.87
C ILE A 184 24.36 -0.83 -12.28
N ASP A 185 24.93 -0.02 -13.18
CA ASP A 185 24.51 0.09 -14.58
C ASP A 185 24.83 -1.18 -15.40
N SER A 186 25.57 -2.13 -14.84
CA SER A 186 25.96 -3.39 -15.49
C SER A 186 25.19 -4.63 -14.99
N LEU A 187 24.25 -4.46 -14.04
CA LEU A 187 23.37 -5.50 -13.49
C LEU A 187 21.95 -5.37 -14.06
#